data_88abef72bf96474c33b67ab2991992ed
#
_entry.id   88abef72bf96474c33b67ab2991992ed
#
_cell.length_a   1.000
_cell.length_b   1.000
_cell.length_c   1.000
_cell.angle_alpha   90.00
_cell.angle_beta   90.00
_cell.angle_gamma   90.00
#
_symmetry.space_group_name_H-M   'P 1'
#
loop_
_entity.id
_entity.type
_entity.pdbx_description
1 polymer ?
#
loop_
_entity_poly.entity_id
_entity_poly.type
_entity_poly.pdbx_seq_one_letter_code
_entity_poly.pdbx_strand_id
1 'polypeptide(L)'
;MLEKGLKHQSVMVVNDGNTAEFIGSGDMAVLATPAMVALMENAAMMAVALHLDEGDTTVGSMISTTHLKPSKVGRSISAVA
;
A
#
# COMPACT_ATOMS: atom_id res chain seq x y z
N MET A 1 -11.02 19.23 7.46
CA MET A 1 -12.28 18.48 7.61
C MET A 1 -12.35 17.37 6.60
N LEU A 2 -12.78 16.20 7.00
CA LEU A 2 -12.92 15.06 6.10
C LEU A 2 -14.19 15.18 5.26
N GLU A 3 -14.07 14.89 3.98
CA GLU A 3 -15.17 14.93 3.02
C GLU A 3 -15.17 13.64 2.20
N LYS A 4 -16.31 13.34 1.57
CA LYS A 4 -16.38 12.24 0.62
C LYS A 4 -15.65 12.61 -0.67
N GLY A 5 -15.09 11.61 -1.35
CA GLY A 5 -14.42 11.81 -2.63
C GLY A 5 -12.95 12.18 -2.56
N LEU A 6 -12.36 12.21 -1.36
CA LEU A 6 -10.91 12.38 -1.21
C LEU A 6 -10.18 11.19 -1.81
N LYS A 7 -9.14 11.46 -2.59
CA LYS A 7 -8.38 10.41 -3.28
C LYS A 7 -6.90 10.68 -3.21
N HIS A 8 -6.12 9.61 -3.26
CA HIS A 8 -4.67 9.68 -3.43
C HIS A 8 -4.20 8.41 -4.14
N GLN A 9 -3.23 8.57 -5.02
CA GLN A 9 -2.57 7.45 -5.68
C GLN A 9 -1.15 7.32 -5.13
N SER A 10 -0.83 6.17 -4.57
CA SER A 10 0.53 5.84 -4.16
C SER A 10 1.12 4.84 -5.14
N VAL A 11 2.42 4.98 -5.44
CA VAL A 11 3.11 4.17 -6.43
C VAL A 11 4.35 3.56 -5.79
N MET A 12 4.66 2.32 -6.15
CA MET A 12 5.93 1.70 -5.79
C MET A 12 6.43 0.84 -6.95
N VAL A 13 7.73 0.62 -6.99
CA VAL A 13 8.36 -0.32 -7.91
C VAL A 13 8.67 -1.59 -7.14
N VAL A 14 8.33 -2.75 -7.71
CA VAL A 14 8.71 -4.03 -7.12
C VAL A 14 10.23 -4.17 -7.23
N ASN A 15 10.90 -4.33 -6.10
CA ASN A 15 12.35 -4.45 -6.02
C ASN A 15 12.74 -5.53 -5.01
N ASP A 16 14.05 -5.75 -4.85
CA ASP A 16 14.55 -6.81 -3.99
C ASP A 16 14.18 -6.64 -2.50
N GLY A 17 13.75 -5.45 -2.09
CA GLY A 17 13.37 -5.16 -0.71
C GLY A 17 11.90 -5.37 -0.38
N ASN A 18 11.04 -5.58 -1.39
CA ASN A 18 9.60 -5.75 -1.15
C ASN A 18 9.03 -7.05 -1.73
N THR A 19 9.90 -8.01 -2.06
CA THR A 19 9.45 -9.32 -2.50
C THR A 19 9.06 -10.21 -1.32
N ALA A 20 8.22 -11.21 -1.60
CA ALA A 20 7.82 -12.20 -0.59
C ALA A 20 9.04 -12.92 -0.01
N GLU A 21 10.02 -13.23 -0.85
CA GLU A 21 11.26 -13.87 -0.43
C GLU A 21 12.03 -13.02 0.58
N PHE A 22 12.20 -11.72 0.31
CA PHE A 22 12.93 -10.82 1.19
C PHE A 22 12.20 -10.58 2.51
N ILE A 23 10.89 -10.35 2.46
CA ILE A 23 10.08 -10.07 3.65
C ILE A 23 9.87 -11.32 4.49
N GLY A 24 9.96 -12.50 3.87
CA GLY A 24 9.77 -13.77 4.55
C GLY A 24 8.32 -14.23 4.57
N SER A 25 7.46 -13.63 3.75
CA SER A 25 6.06 -14.04 3.64
C SER A 25 5.82 -15.11 2.58
N GLY A 26 6.85 -15.52 1.88
CA GLY A 26 6.83 -16.55 0.86
C GLY A 26 8.24 -16.80 0.35
N ASP A 27 8.40 -17.67 -0.63
CA ASP A 27 9.71 -18.05 -1.18
C ASP A 27 9.93 -17.61 -2.62
N MET A 28 9.06 -16.76 -3.16
CA MET A 28 9.16 -16.28 -4.52
C MET A 28 9.63 -14.82 -4.58
N ALA A 29 10.35 -14.50 -5.66
CA ALA A 29 10.85 -13.14 -5.91
C ALA A 29 9.80 -12.30 -6.63
N VAL A 30 8.64 -12.14 -6.02
CA VAL A 30 7.53 -11.31 -6.50
C VAL A 30 7.06 -10.41 -5.36
N LEU A 31 6.30 -9.38 -5.70
CA LEU A 31 5.77 -8.44 -4.69
C LEU A 31 5.10 -9.21 -3.54
N ALA A 32 5.53 -8.91 -2.33
CA ALA A 32 4.94 -9.51 -1.13
C ALA A 32 3.53 -8.95 -0.90
N THR A 33 2.59 -9.81 -0.51
CA THR A 33 1.23 -9.37 -0.14
C THR A 33 1.26 -8.31 0.96
N PRO A 34 2.05 -8.44 2.04
CA PRO A 34 2.16 -7.37 3.04
C PRO A 34 2.65 -6.04 2.47
N ALA A 35 3.54 -6.06 1.46
CA ALA A 35 4.01 -4.83 0.82
C ALA A 35 2.91 -4.18 -0.01
N MET A 36 2.09 -4.98 -0.70
CA MET A 36 0.93 -4.50 -1.43
C MET A 36 -0.06 -3.83 -0.48
N VAL A 37 -0.34 -4.47 0.65
CA VAL A 37 -1.23 -3.93 1.69
C VAL A 37 -0.69 -2.60 2.23
N ALA A 38 0.62 -2.53 2.50
CA ALA A 38 1.25 -1.31 2.98
C ALA A 38 1.08 -0.16 1.98
N LEU A 39 1.18 -0.44 0.67
CA LEU A 39 0.95 0.57 -0.36
C LEU A 39 -0.50 1.05 -0.36
N MET A 40 -1.45 0.13 -0.22
CA MET A 40 -2.87 0.46 -0.13
C MET A 40 -3.18 1.32 1.10
N GLU A 41 -2.60 0.97 2.25
CA GLU A 41 -2.74 1.74 3.48
C GLU A 41 -2.11 3.12 3.35
N ASN A 42 -0.95 3.22 2.68
CA ASN A 42 -0.31 4.50 2.42
C ASN A 42 -1.21 5.40 1.57
N ALA A 43 -1.80 4.87 0.51
CA ALA A 43 -2.72 5.64 -0.33
C ALA A 43 -3.91 6.15 0.47
N ALA A 44 -4.48 5.32 1.35
CA ALA A 44 -5.60 5.72 2.20
C ALA A 44 -5.19 6.81 3.21
N MET A 45 -4.03 6.65 3.84
CA MET A 45 -3.51 7.64 4.79
C MET A 45 -3.29 8.98 4.10
N MET A 46 -2.63 8.96 2.94
CA MET A 46 -2.31 10.19 2.21
C MET A 46 -3.55 10.88 1.64
N ALA A 47 -4.59 10.12 1.33
CA ALA A 47 -5.84 10.69 0.82
C ALA A 47 -6.50 11.65 1.82
N VAL A 48 -6.28 11.46 3.13
CA VAL A 48 -6.90 12.27 4.18
C VAL A 48 -5.90 13.14 4.94
N ALA A 49 -4.61 12.98 4.73
CA ALA A 49 -3.57 13.60 5.57
C ALA A 49 -3.70 15.11 5.67
N LEU A 50 -4.01 15.81 4.57
CA LEU A 50 -4.12 17.26 4.55
C LEU A 50 -5.48 17.77 5.07
N HIS A 51 -6.39 16.87 5.39
CA HIS A 51 -7.76 17.18 5.83
C HIS A 51 -7.99 16.84 7.29
N LEU A 52 -6.95 16.38 7.98
CA LEU A 52 -7.00 16.11 9.42
C LEU A 52 -6.60 17.36 10.21
N ASP A 53 -7.07 17.45 11.43
CA ASP A 53 -6.64 18.51 12.35
C ASP A 53 -5.18 18.31 12.73
N GLU A 54 -4.51 19.41 13.09
CA GLU A 54 -3.11 19.36 13.49
C GLU A 54 -2.93 18.39 14.66
N GLY A 55 -1.95 17.52 14.54
CA GLY A 55 -1.65 16.51 15.54
C GLY A 55 -2.43 15.20 15.38
N ASP A 56 -3.41 15.16 14.49
CA ASP A 56 -4.19 13.96 14.24
C ASP A 56 -3.53 13.11 13.15
N THR A 57 -3.72 11.81 13.25
CA THR A 57 -3.24 10.85 12.23
C THR A 57 -4.21 9.68 12.15
N THR A 58 -3.96 8.80 11.18
CA THR A 58 -4.73 7.57 11.02
C THR A 58 -3.81 6.38 11.00
N VAL A 59 -4.32 5.25 11.46
CA VAL A 59 -3.64 3.95 11.36
C VAL A 59 -4.62 2.91 10.87
N GLY A 60 -4.09 1.91 10.17
CA GLY A 60 -4.89 0.77 9.76
C GLY A 60 -5.18 -0.13 10.96
N SER A 61 -6.42 -0.57 11.10
CA SER A 61 -6.81 -1.50 12.17
C SER A 61 -7.28 -2.84 11.61
N MET A 62 -7.78 -2.85 10.39
CA MET A 62 -8.20 -4.07 9.71
C MET A 62 -8.18 -3.84 8.21
N ILE A 63 -7.75 -4.85 7.46
CA ILE A 63 -7.85 -4.86 6.01
C ILE A 63 -8.21 -6.26 5.54
N SER A 64 -9.04 -6.33 4.50
CA SER A 64 -9.37 -7.58 3.83
C SER A 64 -9.06 -7.39 2.35
N THR A 65 -8.25 -8.26 1.78
CA THR A 65 -7.84 -8.14 0.40
C THR A 65 -7.52 -9.50 -0.20
N THR A 66 -7.53 -9.56 -1.52
CA THR A 66 -7.10 -10.74 -2.27
C THR A 66 -6.01 -10.34 -3.24
N HIS A 67 -4.89 -11.03 -3.19
CA HIS A 67 -3.76 -10.81 -4.10
C HIS A 67 -3.92 -11.76 -5.29
N LEU A 68 -4.42 -11.22 -6.41
CA LEU A 68 -4.88 -12.03 -7.54
C LEU A 68 -3.77 -12.48 -8.49
N LYS A 69 -2.71 -11.67 -8.64
CA LYS A 69 -1.62 -11.95 -9.59
C LYS A 69 -0.29 -11.54 -9.01
N PRO A 70 0.79 -12.29 -9.30
CA PRO A 70 2.12 -11.88 -8.88
C PRO A 70 2.61 -10.68 -9.70
N SER A 71 3.45 -9.84 -9.09
CA SER A 71 4.15 -8.75 -9.76
C SER A 71 5.64 -8.96 -9.62
N LYS A 72 6.34 -9.00 -10.75
CA LYS A 72 7.78 -9.28 -10.80
C LYS A 72 8.60 -8.02 -10.48
N VAL A 73 9.83 -8.23 -10.04
CA VAL A 73 10.81 -7.15 -9.86
C VAL A 73 10.90 -6.30 -11.13
N GLY A 74 10.91 -4.98 -10.96
CA GLY A 74 10.95 -4.00 -12.03
C GLY A 74 9.59 -3.44 -12.44
N ARG A 75 8.49 -4.07 -12.03
CA ARG A 75 7.14 -3.57 -12.30
C ARG A 75 6.80 -2.41 -11.39
N SER A 76 6.17 -1.38 -11.98
CA SER A 76 5.53 -0.32 -11.19
C SER A 76 4.12 -0.74 -10.85
N ILE A 77 3.74 -0.52 -9.59
CA ILE A 77 2.39 -0.78 -9.13
C ILE A 77 1.85 0.47 -8.45
N SER A 78 0.54 0.63 -8.46
CA SER A 78 -0.10 1.78 -7.84
C SER A 78 -1.31 1.34 -7.04
N ALA A 79 -1.61 2.11 -6.01
CA ALA A 79 -2.83 1.97 -5.22
C ALA A 79 -3.55 3.31 -5.18
N VAL A 80 -4.86 3.28 -5.38
CA VAL A 80 -5.71 4.47 -5.29
C VAL A 80 -6.71 4.25 -4.17
N ALA A 81 -6.76 5.20 -3.28
CA ALA A 81 -7.71 5.20 -2.18
C ALA A 81 -8.60 6.43 -2.22
#